data_66d97afcbe39d87aad1a8e03edb80b8e
#
_entry.id   66d97afcbe39d87aad1a8e03edb80b8e
#
_cell.length_a   1.000
_cell.length_b   1.000
_cell.length_c   1.000
_cell.angle_alpha   90.00
_cell.angle_beta   90.00
_cell.angle_gamma   90.00
#
_symmetry.space_group_name_H-M   'P 1'
#
loop_
_entity.id
_entity.type
_entity.pdbx_description
1 polymer ?
#
loop_
_entity_poly.entity_id
_entity_poly.type
_entity_poly.pdbx_seq_one_letter_code
_entity_poly.pdbx_strand_id
1 'polypeptide(L)'
;MKWNEIMLEKIASQQGKTILITGSNTGIGFETARLLALKGADIIIACRNQEKGQQALADLRAKVPGVQASLVQLDLANLESVRQCAAEIIENHPTLDALINNAGLAMPPLQKTADDFEMQFGTNVLGCFAFTGLLMPLLVKTTGARVVWLSSVAHWRGTIDFDNLNAEKGYSSFGAYAQSKLAN
;
A
#
# COMPACT_ATOMS: atom_id res chain seq x y z
N MET A 1 -30.32 -1.49 0.67
CA MET A 1 -29.10 -0.65 0.60
C MET A 1 -27.89 -1.59 0.56
N LYS A 2 -27.06 -1.51 -0.47
CA LYS A 2 -25.86 -2.36 -0.57
C LYS A 2 -24.80 -1.83 0.39
N TRP A 3 -23.99 -2.70 0.99
CA TRP A 3 -22.93 -2.32 1.92
C TRP A 3 -22.06 -1.15 1.43
N ASN A 4 -21.79 -1.09 0.12
CA ASN A 4 -21.01 -0.02 -0.52
C ASN A 4 -21.70 1.36 -0.43
N GLU A 5 -23.02 1.42 -0.43
CA GLU A 5 -23.79 2.68 -0.32
C GLU A 5 -23.74 3.22 1.10
N ILE A 6 -23.90 2.34 2.10
CA ILE A 6 -23.81 2.70 3.53
C ILE A 6 -22.41 3.22 3.89
N MET A 7 -21.36 2.58 3.34
CA MET A 7 -19.99 3.00 3.60
C MET A 7 -19.71 4.35 2.92
N LEU A 8 -20.22 4.55 1.70
CA LEU A 8 -20.00 5.80 0.98
C LEU A 8 -20.58 7.01 1.71
N GLU A 9 -21.78 6.88 2.30
CA GLU A 9 -22.40 7.97 3.06
C GLU A 9 -21.57 8.38 4.29
N LYS A 10 -20.85 7.44 4.91
CA LYS A 10 -20.00 7.71 6.09
C LYS A 10 -18.66 8.36 5.76
N ILE A 11 -18.21 8.30 4.52
CA ILE A 11 -16.94 8.91 4.10
C ILE A 11 -17.20 10.41 3.87
N ALA A 12 -16.49 11.25 4.60
CA ALA A 12 -16.50 12.70 4.36
C ALA A 12 -15.92 13.04 2.98
N SER A 13 -16.21 14.26 2.49
CA SER A 13 -15.61 14.76 1.23
C SER A 13 -14.08 14.66 1.28
N GLN A 14 -13.51 14.17 0.19
CA GLN A 14 -12.07 14.07 -0.05
C GLN A 14 -11.60 15.01 -1.15
N GLN A 15 -12.45 15.98 -1.51
CA GLN A 15 -12.16 16.95 -2.57
C GLN A 15 -10.84 17.68 -2.30
N GLY A 16 -9.96 17.69 -3.32
CA GLY A 16 -8.64 18.33 -3.28
C GLY A 16 -7.61 17.59 -2.45
N LYS A 17 -7.85 16.32 -2.07
CA LYS A 17 -6.89 15.49 -1.37
C LYS A 17 -6.22 14.52 -2.31
N THR A 18 -4.90 14.42 -2.23
CA THR A 18 -4.08 13.44 -2.94
C THR A 18 -3.86 12.21 -2.04
N ILE A 19 -4.28 11.04 -2.50
CA ILE A 19 -4.23 9.79 -1.75
C ILE A 19 -3.48 8.72 -2.54
N LEU A 20 -2.40 8.23 -1.96
CA LEU A 20 -1.57 7.16 -2.50
C LEU A 20 -1.93 5.83 -1.84
N ILE A 21 -2.21 4.80 -2.65
CA ILE A 21 -2.60 3.49 -2.16
C ILE A 21 -1.72 2.41 -2.78
N THR A 22 -0.97 1.69 -1.95
CA THR A 22 -0.13 0.58 -2.44
C THR A 22 -0.95 -0.67 -2.68
N GLY A 23 -0.65 -1.45 -3.75
CA GLY A 23 -1.38 -2.64 -4.12
C GLY A 23 -2.83 -2.38 -4.55
N SER A 24 -3.09 -1.19 -5.10
CA SER A 24 -4.44 -0.76 -5.48
C SER A 24 -4.87 -1.13 -6.90
N ASN A 25 -4.15 -2.04 -7.54
CA ASN A 25 -4.54 -2.59 -8.84
C ASN A 25 -5.65 -3.66 -8.74
N THR A 26 -6.00 -4.13 -7.55
CA THR A 26 -7.04 -5.15 -7.35
C THR A 26 -7.55 -5.18 -5.89
N GLY A 27 -8.63 -5.91 -5.65
CA GLY A 27 -9.14 -6.25 -4.32
C GLY A 27 -9.47 -5.04 -3.45
N ILE A 28 -9.08 -5.12 -2.17
CA ILE A 28 -9.37 -4.08 -1.15
C ILE A 28 -8.74 -2.74 -1.55
N GLY A 29 -7.51 -2.74 -2.05
CA GLY A 29 -6.83 -1.51 -2.47
C GLY A 29 -7.56 -0.80 -3.60
N PHE A 30 -8.03 -1.54 -4.62
CA PHE A 30 -8.80 -0.96 -5.72
C PHE A 30 -10.15 -0.41 -5.26
N GLU A 31 -10.88 -1.16 -4.40
CA GLU A 31 -12.16 -0.67 -3.86
C GLU A 31 -11.97 0.56 -2.97
N THR A 32 -10.90 0.60 -2.17
CA THR A 32 -10.54 1.80 -1.39
C THR A 32 -10.28 2.99 -2.31
N ALA A 33 -9.49 2.81 -3.36
CA ALA A 33 -9.25 3.84 -4.38
C ALA A 33 -10.55 4.35 -5.00
N ARG A 34 -11.44 3.43 -5.39
CA ARG A 34 -12.73 3.77 -6.01
C ARG A 34 -13.64 4.56 -5.07
N LEU A 35 -13.76 4.14 -3.81
CA LEU A 35 -14.62 4.82 -2.83
C LEU A 35 -14.11 6.22 -2.50
N LEU A 36 -12.80 6.39 -2.35
CA LEU A 36 -12.19 7.70 -2.09
C LEU A 36 -12.27 8.61 -3.31
N ALA A 37 -12.11 8.07 -4.52
CA ALA A 37 -12.32 8.77 -5.79
C ALA A 37 -13.76 9.28 -5.92
N LEU A 38 -14.77 8.47 -5.57
CA LEU A 38 -16.18 8.88 -5.54
C LEU A 38 -16.46 10.02 -4.55
N LYS A 39 -15.58 10.22 -3.58
CA LYS A 39 -15.63 11.35 -2.62
C LYS A 39 -14.77 12.54 -3.03
N GLY A 40 -14.20 12.49 -4.24
CA GLY A 40 -13.47 13.59 -4.85
C GLY A 40 -11.96 13.59 -4.59
N ALA A 41 -11.37 12.49 -4.12
CA ALA A 41 -9.93 12.39 -3.98
C ALA A 41 -9.24 12.22 -5.34
N ASP A 42 -8.05 12.78 -5.46
CA ASP A 42 -7.07 12.46 -6.48
C ASP A 42 -6.32 11.19 -6.06
N ILE A 43 -6.26 10.19 -6.93
CA ILE A 43 -5.76 8.85 -6.57
C ILE A 43 -4.43 8.56 -7.25
N ILE A 44 -3.45 8.11 -6.46
CA ILE A 44 -2.22 7.52 -6.98
C ILE A 44 -2.30 6.00 -6.75
N ILE A 45 -2.43 5.25 -7.83
CA ILE A 45 -2.36 3.79 -7.83
C ILE A 45 -0.89 3.40 -7.82
N ALA A 46 -0.44 2.66 -6.79
CA ALA A 46 0.92 2.13 -6.75
C ALA A 46 0.89 0.60 -6.77
N CYS A 47 1.51 -0.03 -7.76
CA CYS A 47 1.55 -1.49 -7.86
C CYS A 47 2.77 -1.99 -8.65
N ARG A 48 3.12 -3.27 -8.43
CA ARG A 48 4.30 -3.90 -9.03
C ARG A 48 4.13 -4.16 -10.53
N ASN A 49 2.98 -4.66 -10.93
CA ASN A 49 2.72 -5.02 -12.32
C ASN A 49 2.08 -3.85 -13.06
N GLN A 50 2.83 -3.28 -13.99
CA GLN A 50 2.42 -2.08 -14.73
C GLN A 50 1.19 -2.33 -15.61
N GLU A 51 1.08 -3.47 -16.29
CA GLU A 51 -0.07 -3.79 -17.13
C GLU A 51 -1.38 -3.88 -16.31
N LYS A 52 -1.32 -4.60 -15.16
CA LYS A 52 -2.45 -4.66 -14.23
C LYS A 52 -2.77 -3.29 -13.62
N GLY A 53 -1.77 -2.47 -13.40
CA GLY A 53 -1.93 -1.09 -12.95
C GLY A 53 -2.65 -0.22 -13.99
N GLN A 54 -2.26 -0.29 -15.25
CA GLN A 54 -2.92 0.41 -16.35
C GLN A 54 -4.38 -0.01 -16.51
N GLN A 55 -4.65 -1.33 -16.43
CA GLN A 55 -6.03 -1.82 -16.45
C GLN A 55 -6.85 -1.26 -15.28
N ALA A 56 -6.29 -1.28 -14.06
CA ALA A 56 -6.96 -0.74 -12.88
C ALA A 56 -7.21 0.77 -13.00
N LEU A 57 -6.27 1.53 -13.56
CA LEU A 57 -6.45 2.95 -13.83
C LEU A 57 -7.59 3.21 -14.84
N ALA A 58 -7.64 2.43 -15.90
CA ALA A 58 -8.72 2.50 -16.90
C ALA A 58 -10.09 2.16 -16.27
N ASP A 59 -10.13 1.08 -15.47
CA ASP A 59 -11.34 0.66 -14.74
C ASP A 59 -11.81 1.71 -13.73
N LEU A 60 -10.87 2.34 -13.00
CA LEU A 60 -11.19 3.41 -12.06
C LEU A 60 -11.82 4.61 -12.78
N ARG A 61 -11.23 5.05 -13.90
CA ARG A 61 -11.75 6.16 -14.72
C ARG A 61 -13.12 5.85 -15.32
N ALA A 62 -13.35 4.61 -15.73
CA ALA A 62 -14.65 4.17 -16.22
C ALA A 62 -15.74 4.17 -15.13
N LYS A 63 -15.37 3.78 -13.89
CA LYS A 63 -16.29 3.71 -12.74
C LYS A 63 -16.51 5.06 -12.05
N VAL A 64 -15.58 5.98 -12.19
CA VAL A 64 -15.63 7.32 -11.57
C VAL A 64 -15.25 8.35 -12.64
N PRO A 65 -16.19 8.76 -13.49
CA PRO A 65 -15.93 9.75 -14.53
C PRO A 65 -15.40 11.07 -13.96
N GLY A 66 -14.33 11.58 -14.56
CA GLY A 66 -13.70 12.83 -14.14
C GLY A 66 -12.68 12.69 -13.00
N VAL A 67 -12.45 11.47 -12.48
CA VAL A 67 -11.43 11.26 -11.45
C VAL A 67 -10.04 11.65 -11.95
N GLN A 68 -9.32 12.40 -11.13
CA GLN A 68 -7.87 12.59 -11.30
C GLN A 68 -7.18 11.36 -10.73
N ALA A 69 -6.55 10.58 -11.59
CA ALA A 69 -5.86 9.37 -11.14
C ALA A 69 -4.60 9.11 -11.97
N SER A 70 -3.54 8.72 -11.28
CA SER A 70 -2.24 8.35 -11.87
C SER A 70 -1.81 6.95 -11.42
N LEU A 71 -0.83 6.40 -12.11
CA LEU A 71 -0.21 5.11 -11.81
C LEU A 71 1.28 5.31 -11.63
N VAL A 72 1.84 4.73 -10.57
CA VAL A 72 3.27 4.63 -10.33
C VAL A 72 3.66 3.16 -10.14
N GLN A 73 4.84 2.79 -10.60
CA GLN A 73 5.34 1.44 -10.40
C GLN A 73 6.00 1.32 -9.02
N LEU A 74 5.60 0.30 -8.23
CA LEU A 74 6.14 0.04 -6.90
C LEU A 74 6.25 -1.45 -6.65
N ASP A 75 7.47 -1.96 -6.50
CA ASP A 75 7.75 -3.28 -5.94
C ASP A 75 8.34 -3.14 -4.54
N LEU A 76 7.54 -3.45 -3.52
CA LEU A 76 7.96 -3.40 -2.12
C LEU A 76 8.96 -4.50 -1.74
N ALA A 77 9.14 -5.51 -2.60
CA ALA A 77 10.18 -6.53 -2.45
C ALA A 77 11.53 -6.11 -3.07
N ASN A 78 11.67 -4.84 -3.47
CA ASN A 78 12.89 -4.29 -4.05
C ASN A 78 13.06 -2.84 -3.57
N LEU A 79 14.03 -2.61 -2.68
CA LEU A 79 14.26 -1.29 -2.08
C LEU A 79 14.70 -0.24 -3.11
N GLU A 80 15.29 -0.62 -4.22
CA GLU A 80 15.59 0.32 -5.32
C GLU A 80 14.31 0.80 -6.00
N SER A 81 13.36 -0.10 -6.29
CA SER A 81 12.03 0.28 -6.78
C SER A 81 11.30 1.20 -5.79
N VAL A 82 11.45 0.94 -4.49
CA VAL A 82 10.87 1.79 -3.44
C VAL A 82 11.45 3.21 -3.48
N ARG A 83 12.78 3.36 -3.65
CA ARG A 83 13.43 4.69 -3.76
C ARG A 83 12.99 5.44 -5.00
N GLN A 84 12.98 4.77 -6.15
CA GLN A 84 12.57 5.37 -7.43
C GLN A 84 11.12 5.85 -7.39
N CYS A 85 10.21 5.02 -6.89
CA CYS A 85 8.81 5.39 -6.74
C CYS A 85 8.61 6.57 -5.77
N ALA A 86 9.29 6.58 -4.64
CA ALA A 86 9.20 7.69 -3.69
C ALA A 86 9.71 9.00 -4.30
N ALA A 87 10.82 8.97 -5.05
CA ALA A 87 11.36 10.13 -5.74
C ALA A 87 10.38 10.67 -6.79
N GLU A 88 9.81 9.80 -7.62
CA GLU A 88 8.79 10.16 -8.61
C GLU A 88 7.57 10.85 -7.98
N ILE A 89 7.09 10.33 -6.83
CA ILE A 89 5.95 10.92 -6.12
C ILE A 89 6.30 12.31 -5.58
N ILE A 90 7.48 12.47 -4.97
CA ILE A 90 7.92 13.75 -4.40
C ILE A 90 8.08 14.81 -5.50
N GLU A 91 8.58 14.41 -6.66
CA GLU A 91 8.79 15.32 -7.81
C GLU A 91 7.44 15.79 -8.40
N ASN A 92 6.47 14.87 -8.53
CA ASN A 92 5.24 15.13 -9.28
C ASN A 92 4.05 15.59 -8.43
N HIS A 93 4.13 15.47 -7.09
CA HIS A 93 3.03 15.84 -6.20
C HIS A 93 3.49 16.83 -5.11
N PRO A 94 2.87 18.01 -5.03
CA PRO A 94 3.23 19.02 -4.02
C PRO A 94 2.78 18.64 -2.60
N THR A 95 1.74 17.81 -2.50
CA THR A 95 1.13 17.34 -1.24
C THR A 95 0.77 15.87 -1.31
N LEU A 96 0.70 15.22 -0.15
CA LEU A 96 0.21 13.86 0.01
C LEU A 96 -0.63 13.79 1.28
N ASP A 97 -1.96 13.79 1.13
CA ASP A 97 -2.89 13.82 2.27
C ASP A 97 -3.04 12.46 2.95
N ALA A 98 -2.89 11.37 2.20
CA ALA A 98 -2.86 10.05 2.81
C ALA A 98 -1.96 9.08 2.04
N LEU A 99 -1.19 8.30 2.80
CA LEU A 99 -0.52 7.09 2.35
C LEU A 99 -1.22 5.88 2.95
N ILE A 100 -1.75 5.01 2.09
CA ILE A 100 -2.39 3.75 2.52
C ILE A 100 -1.49 2.58 2.12
N ASN A 101 -0.75 2.05 3.10
CA ASN A 101 0.05 0.85 2.97
C ASN A 101 -0.87 -0.39 3.00
N ASN A 102 -1.51 -0.65 1.85
CA ASN A 102 -2.42 -1.76 1.66
C ASN A 102 -1.75 -2.99 1.03
N ALA A 103 -0.70 -2.78 0.22
CA ALA A 103 0.00 -3.89 -0.41
C ALA A 103 0.55 -4.88 0.62
N GLY A 104 0.53 -6.13 0.24
CA GLY A 104 1.09 -7.22 1.02
C GLY A 104 0.83 -8.55 0.36
N LEU A 105 1.57 -9.53 0.79
CA LEU A 105 1.41 -10.91 0.35
C LEU A 105 1.27 -11.84 1.57
N ALA A 106 0.65 -12.98 1.37
CA ALA A 106 0.37 -13.92 2.44
C ALA A 106 0.76 -15.35 2.06
N MET A 107 1.50 -15.98 2.94
CA MET A 107 1.78 -17.41 2.95
C MET A 107 2.40 -18.00 1.67
N PRO A 108 3.31 -17.32 0.95
CA PRO A 108 4.05 -17.96 -0.14
C PRO A 108 5.00 -19.04 0.43
N PRO A 109 5.54 -19.92 -0.41
CA PRO A 109 6.73 -20.69 -0.07
C PRO A 109 7.88 -19.77 0.36
N LEU A 110 8.89 -20.31 1.07
CA LEU A 110 10.07 -19.52 1.44
C LEU A 110 10.75 -18.95 0.19
N GLN A 111 10.83 -17.65 0.15
CA GLN A 111 11.47 -16.85 -0.88
C GLN A 111 12.13 -15.64 -0.25
N LYS A 112 13.04 -15.01 -0.97
CA LYS A 112 13.69 -13.76 -0.54
C LYS A 112 13.35 -12.62 -1.48
N THR A 113 13.36 -11.40 -0.94
CA THR A 113 13.26 -10.16 -1.70
C THR A 113 14.54 -9.92 -2.52
N ALA A 114 14.53 -8.91 -3.39
CA ALA A 114 15.74 -8.49 -4.12
C ALA A 114 16.89 -8.08 -3.19
N ASP A 115 16.58 -7.67 -1.97
CA ASP A 115 17.52 -7.22 -0.93
C ASP A 115 17.81 -8.33 0.12
N ASP A 116 17.53 -9.58 -0.21
CA ASP A 116 17.84 -10.79 0.58
C ASP A 116 17.08 -10.94 1.92
N PHE A 117 15.96 -10.22 2.11
CA PHE A 117 15.06 -10.41 3.26
C PHE A 117 14.04 -11.53 3.00
N GLU A 118 13.54 -12.16 4.08
CA GLU A 118 12.37 -13.05 3.96
C GLU A 118 11.22 -12.30 3.28
N MET A 119 10.58 -12.96 2.31
CA MET A 119 9.67 -12.31 1.36
C MET A 119 8.51 -11.57 2.02
N GLN A 120 7.89 -12.14 3.06
CA GLN A 120 6.74 -11.53 3.73
C GLN A 120 7.16 -10.39 4.65
N PHE A 121 8.18 -10.58 5.45
CA PHE A 121 8.70 -9.53 6.33
C PHE A 121 9.31 -8.39 5.49
N GLY A 122 10.09 -8.74 4.46
CA GLY A 122 10.68 -7.76 3.55
C GLY A 122 9.64 -6.91 2.84
N THR A 123 8.61 -7.53 2.26
CA THR A 123 7.57 -6.82 1.49
C THR A 123 6.58 -6.08 2.39
N ASN A 124 5.99 -6.82 3.37
CA ASN A 124 4.88 -6.29 4.18
C ASN A 124 5.35 -5.27 5.21
N VAL A 125 6.61 -5.37 5.67
CA VAL A 125 7.14 -4.52 6.75
C VAL A 125 8.24 -3.60 6.23
N LEU A 126 9.40 -4.16 5.84
CA LEU A 126 10.58 -3.35 5.54
C LEU A 126 10.38 -2.44 4.31
N GLY A 127 9.82 -2.96 3.23
CA GLY A 127 9.51 -2.19 2.03
C GLY A 127 8.49 -1.08 2.32
N CYS A 128 7.41 -1.39 3.04
CA CYS A 128 6.42 -0.40 3.45
C CYS A 128 7.01 0.66 4.39
N PHE A 129 7.85 0.24 5.35
CA PHE A 129 8.52 1.15 6.28
C PHE A 129 9.47 2.10 5.54
N ALA A 130 10.31 1.56 4.66
CA ALA A 130 11.23 2.35 3.85
C ALA A 130 10.47 3.34 2.95
N PHE A 131 9.40 2.87 2.28
CA PHE A 131 8.56 3.72 1.44
C PHE A 131 7.92 4.86 2.22
N THR A 132 7.36 4.56 3.39
CA THR A 132 6.78 5.57 4.28
C THR A 132 7.84 6.58 4.73
N GLY A 133 9.02 6.09 5.16
CA GLY A 133 10.12 6.94 5.60
C GLY A 133 10.61 7.91 4.51
N LEU A 134 10.72 7.45 3.27
CA LEU A 134 11.10 8.28 2.13
C LEU A 134 10.05 9.35 1.80
N LEU A 135 8.76 9.06 2.00
CA LEU A 135 7.66 10.01 1.77
C LEU A 135 7.40 10.94 2.98
N MET A 136 8.02 10.71 4.14
CA MET A 136 7.82 11.53 5.35
C MET A 136 8.03 13.03 5.12
N PRO A 137 9.04 13.50 4.37
CA PRO A 137 9.20 14.93 4.11
C PRO A 137 7.98 15.56 3.42
N LEU A 138 7.31 14.83 2.53
CA LEU A 138 6.10 15.26 1.85
C LEU A 138 4.88 15.20 2.79
N LEU A 139 4.73 14.12 3.53
CA LEU A 139 3.63 13.91 4.49
C LEU A 139 3.65 14.97 5.60
N VAL A 140 4.81 15.29 6.17
CA VAL A 140 4.93 16.29 7.24
C VAL A 140 4.59 17.70 6.75
N LYS A 141 4.88 18.03 5.48
CA LYS A 141 4.49 19.33 4.88
C LYS A 141 2.99 19.44 4.65
N THR A 142 2.28 18.33 4.54
CA THR A 142 0.85 18.32 4.23
C THR A 142 0.03 18.35 5.52
N THR A 143 -0.67 19.46 5.76
CA THR A 143 -1.45 19.63 6.98
C THR A 143 -2.54 18.57 7.11
N GLY A 144 -2.51 17.83 8.22
CA GLY A 144 -3.48 16.75 8.50
C GLY A 144 -3.27 15.47 7.72
N ALA A 145 -2.09 15.29 7.10
CA ALA A 145 -1.74 14.05 6.42
C ALA A 145 -1.84 12.82 7.34
N ARG A 146 -2.13 11.67 6.75
CA ARG A 146 -2.31 10.40 7.47
C ARG A 146 -1.54 9.28 6.81
N VAL A 147 -1.05 8.37 7.64
CA VAL A 147 -0.50 7.08 7.20
C VAL A 147 -1.38 5.97 7.76
N VAL A 148 -1.84 5.09 6.89
CA VAL A 148 -2.67 3.92 7.24
C VAL A 148 -1.91 2.65 6.90
N TRP A 149 -1.85 1.72 7.85
CA TRP A 149 -1.22 0.41 7.67
C TRP A 149 -2.27 -0.70 7.75
N LEU A 150 -2.31 -1.56 6.75
CA LEU A 150 -3.19 -2.73 6.76
C LEU A 150 -2.54 -3.89 7.49
N SER A 151 -3.04 -4.17 8.70
CA SER A 151 -2.73 -5.39 9.44
C SER A 151 -3.70 -6.52 9.07
N SER A 152 -3.79 -7.56 9.87
CA SER A 152 -4.66 -8.71 9.72
C SER A 152 -4.99 -9.30 11.09
N VAL A 153 -6.11 -9.98 11.23
CA VAL A 153 -6.41 -10.79 12.43
C VAL A 153 -5.33 -11.84 12.73
N ALA A 154 -4.51 -12.19 11.74
CA ALA A 154 -3.37 -13.08 11.91
C ALA A 154 -2.34 -12.55 12.93
N HIS A 155 -2.28 -11.23 13.17
CA HIS A 155 -1.37 -10.63 14.15
C HIS A 155 -1.56 -11.17 15.57
N TRP A 156 -2.76 -11.59 15.93
CA TRP A 156 -3.02 -12.21 17.25
C TRP A 156 -2.25 -13.50 17.50
N ARG A 157 -1.77 -14.15 16.43
CA ARG A 157 -0.95 -15.36 16.49
C ARG A 157 0.51 -15.09 16.10
N GLY A 158 0.87 -13.83 15.93
CA GLY A 158 2.23 -13.40 15.59
C GLY A 158 3.09 -13.25 16.84
N THR A 159 4.37 -13.52 16.66
CA THR A 159 5.43 -13.17 17.61
C THR A 159 6.58 -12.59 16.80
N ILE A 160 7.19 -11.50 17.26
CA ILE A 160 8.38 -10.95 16.59
C ILE A 160 9.59 -11.76 17.10
N ASP A 161 10.11 -12.61 16.24
CA ASP A 161 11.33 -13.38 16.48
C ASP A 161 12.53 -12.65 15.89
N PHE A 162 13.16 -11.80 16.68
CA PHE A 162 14.32 -11.01 16.27
C PHE A 162 15.53 -11.86 15.86
N ASP A 163 15.60 -13.12 16.32
CA ASP A 163 16.68 -14.04 15.99
C ASP A 163 16.43 -14.82 14.69
N ASN A 164 15.24 -14.67 14.08
CA ASN A 164 14.83 -15.43 12.89
C ASN A 164 13.95 -14.61 11.91
N LEU A 165 14.16 -13.30 11.82
CA LEU A 165 13.39 -12.43 10.91
C LEU A 165 13.50 -12.87 9.43
N ASN A 166 14.65 -13.42 9.04
CA ASN A 166 14.93 -13.90 7.68
C ASN A 166 14.64 -15.39 7.47
N ALA A 167 14.00 -16.07 8.43
CA ALA A 167 13.67 -17.48 8.37
C ALA A 167 14.87 -18.42 8.19
N GLU A 168 16.05 -18.03 8.71
CA GLU A 168 17.30 -18.81 8.61
C GLU A 168 17.31 -20.04 9.54
N LYS A 169 16.56 -19.97 10.64
CA LYS A 169 16.42 -21.05 11.64
C LYS A 169 15.16 -21.89 11.45
N GLY A 170 14.44 -21.69 10.35
CA GLY A 170 13.19 -22.40 10.02
C GLY A 170 12.11 -21.46 9.51
N TYR A 171 11.21 -21.98 8.71
CA TYR A 171 10.12 -21.21 8.06
C TYR A 171 8.76 -21.86 8.27
N SER A 172 7.84 -21.04 8.70
CA SER A 172 6.39 -21.29 8.66
C SER A 172 5.74 -20.19 7.87
N SER A 173 5.09 -20.50 6.77
CA SER A 173 4.45 -19.48 5.91
C SER A 173 3.39 -18.67 6.66
N PHE A 174 2.57 -19.32 7.50
CA PHE A 174 1.61 -18.64 8.36
C PHE A 174 2.30 -17.86 9.48
N GLY A 175 3.34 -18.43 10.12
CA GLY A 175 4.10 -17.74 11.18
C GLY A 175 4.75 -16.47 10.68
N ALA A 176 5.42 -16.51 9.51
CA ALA A 176 6.02 -15.34 8.88
C ALA A 176 4.96 -14.28 8.49
N TYR A 177 3.80 -14.72 7.98
CA TYR A 177 2.69 -13.81 7.72
C TYR A 177 2.18 -13.14 9.00
N ALA A 178 1.90 -13.93 10.05
CA ALA A 178 1.42 -13.43 11.33
C ALA A 178 2.41 -12.45 11.98
N GLN A 179 3.72 -12.77 11.94
CA GLN A 179 4.80 -11.89 12.36
C GLN A 179 4.80 -10.56 11.59
N SER A 180 4.70 -10.61 10.25
CA SER A 180 4.66 -9.40 9.42
C SER A 180 3.46 -8.52 9.72
N LYS A 181 2.30 -9.13 10.02
CA LYS A 181 1.07 -8.39 10.35
C LYS A 181 1.04 -7.88 11.80
N LEU A 182 1.80 -8.50 12.71
CA LEU A 182 2.04 -7.95 14.05
C LEU A 182 2.97 -6.73 13.99
N ALA A 183 4.02 -6.78 13.14
CA ALA A 183 4.94 -5.67 12.97
C ALA A 183 4.28 -4.43 12.32
N ASN A 184 3.25 -4.64 11.49
CA ASN A 184 2.43 -3.55 10.95
C ASN A 184 1.50 -2.92 11.99
#